data_81a56e832b29466d323f04c0ea53f150
#
_entry.id   81a56e832b29466d323f04c0ea53f150
#
_cell.length_a   1.000
_cell.length_b   1.000
_cell.length_c   1.000
_cell.angle_alpha   90.00
_cell.angle_beta   90.00
_cell.angle_gamma   90.00
#
_symmetry.space_group_name_H-M   'P 1'
#
loop_
_entity.id
_entity.type
_entity.pdbx_description
1 polymer ?
#
loop_
_entity_poly.entity_id
_entity_poly.type
_entity_poly.pdbx_seq_one_letter_code
_entity_poly.pdbx_strand_id
1 'polypeptide(L)'
;MGYNRYKIIFSLLILLLVLSCNVQIKVSADKEEIPSESVVKIVVENTEEKSHIGWWVYGEEQHLFKDEESLEEWNLEFPNENMEKLEELYLAICEMEYFPMECEMIGHKRKDVLENETTLIVSKFNILYIQGCGEE
;
A
#
# COMPACT_ATOMS: atom_id res chain seq x y z
N MET A 1 -18.71 -40.69 -38.66
CA MET A 1 -19.23 -40.51 -37.28
C MET A 1 -18.23 -40.05 -36.23
N GLY A 2 -17.05 -39.60 -36.63
CA GLY A 2 -16.05 -39.02 -35.70
C GLY A 2 -16.18 -37.53 -35.41
N TYR A 3 -16.85 -36.79 -36.27
CA TYR A 3 -16.85 -35.32 -36.24
C TYR A 3 -17.66 -34.69 -35.08
N ASN A 4 -18.69 -35.37 -34.61
CA ASN A 4 -19.52 -34.85 -33.48
C ASN A 4 -18.89 -35.10 -32.11
N ARG A 5 -18.00 -36.06 -31.97
CA ARG A 5 -17.35 -36.34 -30.68
C ARG A 5 -16.29 -35.30 -30.35
N TYR A 6 -15.59 -34.76 -31.31
CA TYR A 6 -14.60 -33.69 -31.09
C TYR A 6 -15.23 -32.35 -30.74
N LYS A 7 -16.40 -32.06 -31.28
CA LYS A 7 -17.15 -30.83 -30.91
C LYS A 7 -17.62 -30.85 -29.45
N ILE A 8 -18.04 -32.01 -28.96
CA ILE A 8 -18.49 -32.16 -27.56
C ILE A 8 -17.28 -32.07 -26.61
N ILE A 9 -16.16 -32.70 -26.96
CA ILE A 9 -14.93 -32.66 -26.15
C ILE A 9 -14.35 -31.26 -26.15
N PHE A 10 -14.34 -30.55 -27.26
CA PHE A 10 -13.85 -29.18 -27.37
C PHE A 10 -14.74 -28.18 -26.63
N SER A 11 -16.05 -28.37 -26.66
CA SER A 11 -17.02 -27.59 -25.91
C SER A 11 -16.89 -27.82 -24.39
N LEU A 12 -16.62 -29.04 -23.96
CA LEU A 12 -16.39 -29.39 -22.57
C LEU A 12 -15.08 -28.83 -22.04
N LEU A 13 -14.03 -28.79 -22.89
CA LEU A 13 -12.72 -28.23 -22.55
C LEU A 13 -12.79 -26.70 -22.38
N ILE A 14 -13.57 -26.01 -23.20
CA ILE A 14 -13.82 -24.58 -23.10
C ILE A 14 -14.60 -24.24 -21.83
N LEU A 15 -15.57 -25.10 -21.48
CA LEU A 15 -16.38 -24.91 -20.24
C LEU A 15 -15.54 -25.08 -18.99
N LEU A 16 -14.52 -25.95 -19.00
CA LEU A 16 -13.59 -26.15 -17.87
C LEU A 16 -12.60 -24.99 -17.69
N LEU A 17 -12.27 -24.26 -18.75
CA LEU A 17 -11.39 -23.10 -18.69
C LEU A 17 -12.06 -21.85 -18.09
N VAL A 18 -13.39 -21.79 -18.11
CA VAL A 18 -14.14 -20.65 -17.57
C VAL A 18 -14.36 -20.74 -16.05
N LEU A 19 -14.19 -21.94 -15.46
CA LEU A 19 -14.37 -22.19 -14.04
C LEU A 19 -13.14 -21.88 -13.16
N SER A 20 -12.01 -21.44 -13.78
CA SER A 20 -10.75 -21.27 -13.08
C SER A 20 -10.44 -19.83 -12.61
N CYS A 21 -11.34 -18.88 -12.83
CA CYS A 21 -11.16 -17.51 -12.34
C CYS A 21 -12.09 -17.22 -11.15
N ASN A 22 -11.76 -17.75 -9.96
CA ASN A 22 -12.29 -17.22 -8.72
C ASN A 22 -11.50 -15.97 -8.32
N VAL A 23 -11.75 -14.85 -8.98
CA VAL A 23 -11.38 -13.55 -8.49
C VAL A 23 -12.47 -13.08 -7.54
N GLN A 24 -12.27 -13.22 -6.26
CA GLN A 24 -13.16 -12.61 -5.27
C GLN A 24 -12.85 -11.11 -5.21
N ILE A 25 -13.62 -10.33 -5.94
CA ILE A 25 -13.66 -8.88 -5.79
C ILE A 25 -14.58 -8.60 -4.59
N LYS A 26 -13.98 -8.33 -3.42
CA LYS A 26 -14.73 -7.76 -2.30
C LYS A 26 -14.99 -6.28 -2.59
N VAL A 27 -16.17 -5.97 -3.05
CA VAL A 27 -16.67 -4.60 -3.09
C VAL A 27 -17.19 -4.27 -1.71
N SER A 28 -16.41 -3.56 -0.91
CA SER A 28 -16.91 -2.96 0.33
C SER A 28 -17.69 -1.70 -0.02
N ALA A 29 -19.02 -1.81 -0.05
CA ALA A 29 -19.87 -0.65 -0.15
C ALA A 29 -20.15 -0.13 1.26
N ASP A 30 -19.41 0.89 1.70
CA ASP A 30 -19.80 1.70 2.84
C ASP A 30 -20.95 2.62 2.41
N LYS A 31 -22.11 2.40 3.05
CA LYS A 31 -23.29 3.24 2.87
C LYS A 31 -23.13 4.48 3.75
N GLU A 32 -22.75 5.58 3.17
CA GLU A 32 -23.19 6.90 3.62
C GLU A 32 -23.73 7.68 2.41
N GLU A 33 -24.98 8.09 2.55
CA GLU A 33 -25.73 8.84 1.56
C GLU A 33 -25.14 10.25 1.38
N ILE A 34 -24.42 10.47 0.29
CA ILE A 34 -24.27 11.81 -0.30
C ILE A 34 -24.30 11.64 -1.83
N PRO A 35 -25.19 12.32 -2.57
CA PRO A 35 -25.24 12.22 -4.02
C PRO A 35 -24.13 13.10 -4.63
N SER A 36 -22.98 12.56 -4.85
CA SER A 36 -21.98 13.12 -5.76
C SER A 36 -20.97 12.04 -6.11
N GLU A 37 -20.93 11.72 -7.40
CA GLU A 37 -19.91 10.92 -8.08
C GLU A 37 -19.28 9.80 -7.24
N SER A 38 -19.82 8.61 -7.39
CA SER A 38 -19.22 7.41 -6.82
C SER A 38 -17.85 7.15 -7.47
N VAL A 39 -16.80 7.67 -6.85
CA VAL A 39 -15.44 7.31 -7.20
C VAL A 39 -15.24 5.85 -6.80
N VAL A 40 -15.24 4.96 -7.76
CA VAL A 40 -14.92 3.55 -7.55
C VAL A 40 -13.41 3.47 -7.29
N LYS A 41 -13.02 3.26 -6.04
CA LYS A 41 -11.63 2.93 -5.71
C LYS A 41 -11.41 1.43 -5.85
N ILE A 42 -10.46 1.03 -6.67
CA ILE A 42 -10.02 -0.36 -6.76
C ILE A 42 -8.74 -0.48 -5.96
N VAL A 43 -8.84 -1.08 -4.78
CA VAL A 43 -7.72 -1.25 -3.85
C VAL A 43 -7.31 -2.72 -3.80
N VAL A 44 -6.03 -2.98 -4.00
CA VAL A 44 -5.41 -4.28 -3.76
C VAL A 44 -4.59 -4.17 -2.48
N GLU A 45 -4.95 -4.96 -1.48
CA GLU A 45 -4.28 -4.97 -0.19
C GLU A 45 -3.68 -6.35 0.08
N ASN A 46 -2.38 -6.37 0.35
CA ASN A 46 -1.69 -7.55 0.84
C ASN A 46 -1.47 -7.40 2.34
N THR A 47 -2.19 -8.17 3.13
CA THR A 47 -2.18 -8.08 4.60
C THR A 47 -0.94 -8.72 5.25
N GLU A 48 -0.01 -9.25 4.47
CA GLU A 48 1.24 -9.80 5.00
C GLU A 48 2.17 -8.66 5.44
N GLU A 49 2.48 -8.61 6.73
CA GLU A 49 3.42 -7.64 7.26
C GLU A 49 4.86 -7.98 6.90
N LYS A 50 5.61 -6.98 6.45
CA LYS A 50 7.03 -7.05 6.15
C LYS A 50 7.77 -5.87 6.77
N SER A 51 9.04 -6.11 7.08
CA SER A 51 9.96 -5.04 7.48
C SER A 51 10.59 -4.40 6.24
N HIS A 52 10.58 -3.08 6.20
CA HIS A 52 11.19 -2.27 5.17
C HIS A 52 12.15 -1.26 5.82
N ILE A 53 13.36 -1.19 5.32
CA ILE A 53 14.34 -0.18 5.72
C ILE A 53 14.40 0.89 4.65
N GLY A 54 14.42 2.14 5.06
CA GLY A 54 14.46 3.28 4.15
C GLY A 54 14.36 4.60 4.89
N TRP A 55 13.93 5.61 4.18
CA TRP A 55 13.86 6.98 4.70
C TRP A 55 12.43 7.45 4.84
N TRP A 56 12.08 7.87 6.05
CA TRP A 56 10.85 8.59 6.32
C TRP A 56 11.06 10.08 6.06
N VAL A 57 10.20 10.65 5.23
CA VAL A 57 10.19 12.07 4.90
C VAL A 57 8.80 12.62 5.19
N TYR A 58 8.75 13.71 5.94
CA TYR A 58 7.53 14.46 6.20
C TYR A 58 7.65 15.88 5.62
N GLY A 59 6.63 16.34 4.96
CA GLY A 59 6.51 17.70 4.47
C GLY A 59 5.14 17.97 3.85
N GLU A 60 4.67 19.21 3.93
CA GLU A 60 3.35 19.62 3.44
C GLU A 60 2.21 18.71 3.91
N GLU A 61 2.21 18.37 5.21
CA GLU A 61 1.22 17.48 5.84
C GLU A 61 1.19 16.05 5.29
N GLN A 62 2.22 15.63 4.55
CA GLN A 62 2.33 14.30 3.98
C GLN A 62 3.51 13.52 4.55
N HIS A 63 3.27 12.25 4.84
CA HIS A 63 4.30 11.31 5.25
C HIS A 63 4.62 10.37 4.10
N LEU A 64 5.88 10.33 3.69
CA LEU A 64 6.38 9.48 2.62
C LEU A 64 7.49 8.57 3.14
N PHE A 65 7.61 7.41 2.55
CA PHE A 65 8.69 6.47 2.81
C PHE A 65 9.35 6.07 1.50
N LYS A 66 10.66 6.22 1.44
CA LYS A 66 11.47 5.73 0.33
C LYS A 66 12.17 4.46 0.77
N ASP A 67 11.82 3.35 0.13
CA ASP A 67 12.41 2.05 0.40
C ASP A 67 13.87 1.99 -0.10
N GLU A 68 14.78 1.51 0.74
CA GLU A 68 16.21 1.43 0.41
C GLU A 68 16.50 0.39 -0.68
N GLU A 69 15.75 -0.71 -0.68
CA GLU A 69 15.98 -1.83 -1.59
C GLU A 69 15.41 -1.56 -2.99
N SER A 70 14.16 -1.13 -3.08
CA SER A 70 13.48 -0.91 -4.37
C SER A 70 13.65 0.50 -4.90
N LEU A 71 14.00 1.46 -4.03
CA LEU A 71 14.01 2.90 -4.28
C LEU A 71 12.64 3.49 -4.65
N GLU A 72 11.57 2.73 -4.41
CA GLU A 72 10.21 3.20 -4.58
C GLU A 72 9.79 4.12 -3.43
N GLU A 73 8.93 5.05 -3.73
CA GLU A 73 8.31 5.95 -2.75
C GLU A 73 6.87 5.51 -2.49
N TRP A 74 6.49 5.41 -1.21
CA TRP A 74 5.17 5.03 -0.77
C TRP A 74 4.61 6.07 0.19
N ASN A 75 3.30 6.29 0.13
CA ASN A 75 2.62 7.04 1.17
C ASN A 75 2.65 6.24 2.48
N LEU A 76 2.70 6.91 3.62
CA LEU A 76 2.63 6.27 4.94
C LEU A 76 1.28 6.53 5.58
N GLU A 77 0.73 5.49 6.18
CA GLU A 77 -0.44 5.56 7.04
C GLU A 77 -0.15 4.81 8.34
N PHE A 78 -0.47 5.41 9.47
CA PHE A 78 -0.20 4.89 10.80
C PHE A 78 -1.53 4.73 11.56
N PRO A 79 -2.27 3.63 11.37
CA PRO A 79 -3.62 3.48 11.92
C PRO A 79 -3.67 3.44 13.45
N ASN A 80 -2.57 3.07 14.10
CA ASN A 80 -2.49 2.96 15.56
C ASN A 80 -1.88 4.18 16.25
N GLU A 81 -1.50 5.20 15.48
CA GLU A 81 -0.82 6.38 15.98
C GLU A 81 -1.66 7.64 15.73
N ASN A 82 -1.42 8.65 16.55
CA ASN A 82 -1.96 9.98 16.29
C ASN A 82 -1.05 10.72 15.32
N MET A 83 -1.58 11.11 14.16
CA MET A 83 -0.81 11.74 13.08
C MET A 83 -0.18 13.07 13.51
N GLU A 84 -0.90 13.87 14.32
CA GLU A 84 -0.41 15.13 14.88
C GLU A 84 0.83 14.92 15.77
N LYS A 85 0.81 13.88 16.59
CA LYS A 85 1.97 13.51 17.43
C LYS A 85 3.15 12.97 16.63
N LEU A 86 2.89 12.29 15.51
CA LEU A 86 3.95 11.82 14.61
C LEU A 86 4.63 12.98 13.90
N GLU A 87 3.87 13.98 13.50
CA GLU A 87 4.38 15.22 12.95
C GLU A 87 5.28 15.95 13.97
N GLU A 88 4.76 16.13 15.20
CA GLU A 88 5.53 16.71 16.30
C GLU A 88 6.83 15.94 16.57
N LEU A 89 6.77 14.60 16.57
CA LEU A 89 7.93 13.75 16.75
C LEU A 89 8.95 13.95 15.63
N TYR A 90 8.49 13.92 14.37
CA TYR A 90 9.37 14.11 13.21
C TYR A 90 10.07 15.47 13.25
N LEU A 91 9.33 16.55 13.48
CA LEU A 91 9.88 17.91 13.52
C LEU A 91 10.78 18.13 14.75
N ALA A 92 10.50 17.48 15.87
CA ALA A 92 11.37 17.53 17.05
C ALA A 92 12.73 16.86 16.80
N ILE A 93 12.75 15.83 15.97
CA ILE A 93 13.97 15.06 15.64
C ILE A 93 14.73 15.69 14.47
N CYS A 94 14.03 15.98 13.38
CA CYS A 94 14.65 16.45 12.13
C CYS A 94 14.81 17.98 12.07
N GLU A 95 14.11 18.72 12.94
CA GLU A 95 14.11 20.18 13.02
C GLU A 95 13.58 20.92 11.78
N MET A 96 13.31 20.20 10.69
CA MET A 96 12.77 20.76 9.45
C MET A 96 12.00 19.70 8.65
N GLU A 97 11.09 20.17 7.82
CA GLU A 97 10.40 19.33 6.83
C GLU A 97 11.40 18.82 5.77
N TYR A 98 11.06 17.71 5.13
CA TYR A 98 11.80 17.06 4.04
C TYR A 98 13.20 16.55 4.40
N PHE A 99 13.53 16.47 5.67
CA PHE A 99 14.78 15.90 6.12
C PHE A 99 14.68 14.38 6.25
N PRO A 100 15.42 13.57 5.47
CA PRO A 100 15.27 12.12 5.49
C PRO A 100 15.74 11.52 6.80
N MET A 101 14.86 10.73 7.42
CA MET A 101 15.14 10.00 8.65
C MET A 101 15.14 8.50 8.36
N GLU A 102 16.28 7.84 8.57
CA GLU A 102 16.38 6.41 8.34
C GLU A 102 15.59 5.62 9.38
N CYS A 103 14.67 4.81 8.89
CA CYS A 103 13.72 4.06 9.71
C CYS A 103 13.56 2.63 9.20
N GLU A 104 13.21 1.75 10.13
CA GLU A 104 12.58 0.49 9.83
C GLU A 104 11.07 0.64 9.99
N MET A 105 10.32 0.36 8.94
CA MET A 105 8.86 0.34 8.95
C MET A 105 8.35 -1.08 8.80
N ILE A 106 7.51 -1.51 9.72
CA ILE A 106 6.87 -2.83 9.70
C ILE A 106 5.41 -2.63 9.38
N GLY A 107 4.95 -3.23 8.30
CA GLY A 107 3.58 -3.08 7.85
C GLY A 107 3.29 -3.82 6.54
N HIS A 108 2.14 -3.53 5.98
CA HIS A 108 1.70 -4.12 4.72
C HIS A 108 1.36 -3.06 3.68
N LYS A 109 1.42 -3.42 2.42
CA LYS A 109 1.16 -2.51 1.31
C LYS A 109 -0.29 -2.57 0.84
N ARG A 110 -0.85 -1.39 0.60
CA ARG A 110 -2.13 -1.18 -0.08
C ARG A 110 -1.88 -0.40 -1.36
N LYS A 111 -2.30 -0.94 -2.49
CA LYS A 111 -2.17 -0.29 -3.78
C LYS A 111 -3.53 0.21 -4.28
N ASP A 112 -3.63 1.49 -4.59
CA ASP A 112 -4.71 2.03 -5.40
C ASP A 112 -4.37 1.82 -6.87
N VAL A 113 -5.17 0.99 -7.55
CA VAL A 113 -4.89 0.60 -8.95
C VAL A 113 -5.16 1.73 -9.91
N LEU A 114 -6.15 2.59 -9.62
CA LEU A 114 -6.56 3.68 -10.51
C LEU A 114 -5.61 4.87 -10.44
N GLU A 115 -5.17 5.21 -9.24
CA GLU A 115 -4.22 6.31 -9.01
C GLU A 115 -2.76 5.85 -9.13
N ASN A 116 -2.54 4.54 -9.23
CA ASN A 116 -1.21 3.92 -9.23
C ASN A 116 -0.34 4.32 -8.03
N GLU A 117 -0.98 4.53 -6.89
CA GLU A 117 -0.33 4.90 -5.64
C GLU A 117 -0.23 3.69 -4.71
N THR A 118 0.89 3.59 -4.03
CA THR A 118 1.12 2.57 -3.01
C THR A 118 1.22 3.25 -1.65
N THR A 119 0.48 2.74 -0.68
CA THR A 119 0.53 3.16 0.71
C THR A 119 1.06 2.03 1.57
N LEU A 120 2.04 2.31 2.42
CA LEU A 120 2.50 1.40 3.46
C LEU A 120 1.68 1.67 4.73
N ILE A 121 0.92 0.67 5.15
CA ILE A 121 0.15 0.69 6.39
C ILE A 121 1.07 0.20 7.51
N VAL A 122 1.52 1.10 8.34
CA VAL A 122 2.57 0.85 9.35
C VAL A 122 1.94 0.40 10.67
N SER A 123 2.33 -0.77 11.15
CA SER A 123 1.96 -1.27 12.47
C SER A 123 2.98 -0.92 13.55
N LYS A 124 4.26 -0.87 13.18
CA LYS A 124 5.39 -0.49 14.03
C LYS A 124 6.47 0.20 13.21
N PHE A 125 7.22 1.08 13.85
CA PHE A 125 8.41 1.69 13.24
C PHE A 125 9.52 1.86 14.29
N ASN A 126 10.76 1.84 13.81
CA ASN A 126 11.96 2.12 14.60
C ASN A 126 12.81 3.15 13.86
N ILE A 127 13.22 4.18 14.56
CA ILE A 127 14.18 5.17 14.03
C ILE A 127 15.57 4.57 14.16
N LEU A 128 16.28 4.44 13.04
CA LEU A 128 17.60 3.82 12.99
C LEU A 128 18.72 4.86 13.03
N TYR A 129 18.60 5.89 12.20
CA TYR A 129 19.61 6.91 12.08
C TYR A 129 19.00 8.27 11.69
N ILE A 130 19.58 9.33 12.21
CA ILE A 130 19.23 10.71 11.88
C ILE A 130 20.46 11.33 11.28
N GLN A 131 20.40 11.66 10.00
CA GLN A 131 21.52 12.26 9.29
C GLN A 131 21.82 13.65 9.86
N GLY A 132 23.03 13.86 10.38
CA GLY A 132 23.45 15.13 10.96
C GLY A 132 23.38 15.25 12.48
N CYS A 133 22.84 14.27 13.20
CA CYS A 133 22.90 14.21 14.65
C CYS A 133 23.96 13.20 15.08
N GLY A 134 25.25 13.58 15.10
CA GLY A 134 26.27 12.68 15.62
C GLY A 134 27.69 12.83 15.14
N GLU A 135 28.08 13.99 14.65
CA GLU A 135 29.49 14.33 14.50
C GLU A 135 29.83 15.55 15.37
N GLU A 136 30.10 15.28 16.60
CA GLU A 136 30.97 16.10 17.42
C GLU A 136 32.30 15.38 17.67
#